data_c67107051c64c717e3a4a64ef1346b12
#
_entry.id   c67107051c64c717e3a4a64ef1346b12
#
_cell.length_a   1.000
_cell.length_b   1.000
_cell.length_c   1.000
_cell.angle_alpha   90.00
_cell.angle_beta   90.00
_cell.angle_gamma   90.00
#
_symmetry.space_group_name_H-M   'P 1'
#
loop_
_entity.id
_entity.type
_entity.pdbx_description
1 polymer ?
#
loop_
_entity_poly.entity_id
_entity_poly.type
_entity_poly.pdbx_seq_one_letter_code
_entity_poly.pdbx_strand_id
1 'polypeptide(L)'
;MEALGLPSLNTLSSPSSNFHKRKISHFLSKGPLCPSTWDLSFSSLQLGSSYRTHYFWRVGIRMQVDNEDYELKQVKDMAAARKRWEALVRDEKVKVLTPREAGYTIQLSNKTLLDVRPSTERQRAWVKGSTWISIFDVDNSLDPGTLSRKFTTFVMGGWWSGALTLSYDSQFISKVQEKFPKDTDLIVACQKGLRSLAACELLYNAGYTNLFWVQGGLEAAEEEDLAIEGPQPLKFAGIGGMSEFLGWTDQQRVAAAKEGWGYRLLFSARLIGVFLIADALILGAQRLSSYIQDLRSH
;
A
#
# COMPACT_ATOMS: atom_id res chain seq x y z
N MET A 1 -44.94 27.36 58.30
CA MET A 1 -45.32 28.34 57.29
C MET A 1 -44.65 27.95 56.02
N GLU A 2 -45.50 27.68 55.07
CA GLU A 2 -45.34 27.51 53.65
C GLU A 2 -44.45 26.38 53.13
N ALA A 3 -45.17 25.27 52.81
CA ALA A 3 -44.78 24.23 51.90
C ALA A 3 -44.83 24.75 50.45
N LEU A 4 -43.73 24.62 49.70
CA LEU A 4 -43.76 24.74 48.26
C LEU A 4 -43.67 23.39 47.60
N GLY A 5 -44.77 23.06 46.91
CA GLY A 5 -44.98 21.76 46.25
C GLY A 5 -44.08 21.51 45.05
N LEU A 6 -43.68 20.27 44.89
CA LEU A 6 -43.06 19.70 43.70
C LEU A 6 -44.14 19.36 42.67
N PRO A 7 -43.97 19.67 41.39
CA PRO A 7 -44.88 19.20 40.33
C PRO A 7 -44.54 17.77 39.93
N SER A 8 -45.59 16.96 39.75
CA SER A 8 -45.57 15.57 39.32
C SER A 8 -44.95 15.39 37.92
N LEU A 9 -44.07 14.42 37.80
CA LEU A 9 -43.55 13.90 36.54
C LEU A 9 -44.63 13.11 35.80
N ASN A 10 -45.14 13.68 34.74
CA ASN A 10 -45.93 12.98 33.73
C ASN A 10 -45.04 12.06 32.90
N THR A 11 -45.45 10.81 32.85
CA THR A 11 -44.97 9.76 31.94
C THR A 11 -45.01 10.20 30.48
N LEU A 12 -43.85 10.31 29.87
CA LEU A 12 -43.69 10.42 28.40
C LEU A 12 -43.25 9.05 27.86
N SER A 13 -44.18 8.47 27.11
CA SER A 13 -44.02 7.27 26.29
C SER A 13 -42.82 7.37 25.34
N SER A 14 -41.98 6.33 25.35
CA SER A 14 -40.91 6.11 24.39
C SER A 14 -41.46 5.92 22.97
N PRO A 15 -40.90 6.58 21.93
CA PRO A 15 -41.17 6.18 20.57
C PRO A 15 -40.27 4.99 20.20
N SER A 16 -40.91 3.90 19.83
CA SER A 16 -40.29 2.74 19.19
C SER A 16 -39.60 3.17 17.91
N SER A 17 -38.25 3.20 17.91
CA SER A 17 -37.51 3.38 16.69
C SER A 17 -37.41 2.03 15.97
N ASN A 18 -38.18 1.89 14.90
CA ASN A 18 -38.00 0.87 13.87
C ASN A 18 -36.61 0.98 13.25
N PHE A 19 -35.73 0.09 13.67
CA PHE A 19 -34.45 -0.10 13.03
C PHE A 19 -34.69 -0.73 11.65
N HIS A 20 -34.74 0.13 10.64
CA HIS A 20 -34.77 -0.28 9.24
C HIS A 20 -33.48 -1.02 8.96
N LYS A 21 -33.54 -2.34 8.78
CA LYS A 21 -32.51 -3.15 8.16
C LYS A 21 -32.23 -2.62 6.76
N ARG A 22 -31.26 -1.75 6.59
CA ARG A 22 -30.73 -1.44 5.27
C ARG A 22 -30.01 -2.69 4.76
N LYS A 23 -30.67 -3.34 3.80
CA LYS A 23 -30.02 -4.29 2.90
C LYS A 23 -28.81 -3.58 2.29
N ILE A 24 -27.62 -4.08 2.56
CA ILE A 24 -26.41 -3.75 1.80
C ILE A 24 -26.60 -4.43 0.44
N SER A 25 -27.18 -3.69 -0.50
CA SER A 25 -27.22 -4.07 -1.90
C SER A 25 -25.81 -3.92 -2.48
N HIS A 26 -25.34 -4.99 -3.09
CA HIS A 26 -24.19 -5.10 -3.95
C HIS A 26 -23.98 -3.86 -4.82
N PHE A 27 -22.95 -3.08 -4.49
CA PHE A 27 -22.35 -2.16 -5.46
C PHE A 27 -21.11 -2.83 -6.06
N LEU A 28 -21.36 -3.73 -6.99
CA LEU A 28 -20.38 -4.16 -7.99
C LEU A 28 -20.21 -3.02 -8.98
N SER A 29 -19.34 -2.07 -8.67
CA SER A 29 -18.85 -1.13 -9.65
C SER A 29 -18.00 -1.89 -10.67
N LYS A 30 -18.57 -2.09 -11.86
CA LYS A 30 -17.84 -2.49 -13.05
C LYS A 30 -16.88 -1.35 -13.39
N GLY A 31 -15.59 -1.51 -13.05
CA GLY A 31 -14.53 -0.69 -13.60
C GLY A 31 -14.36 -1.01 -15.09
N PRO A 32 -13.99 -0.04 -15.91
CA PRO A 32 -13.81 -0.27 -17.35
C PRO A 32 -12.61 -1.20 -17.58
N LEU A 33 -12.86 -2.24 -18.36
CA LEU A 33 -11.85 -3.11 -18.96
C LEU A 33 -10.88 -2.26 -19.79
N CYS A 34 -9.61 -2.21 -19.42
CA CYS A 34 -8.57 -1.74 -20.33
C CYS A 34 -8.34 -2.78 -21.42
N PRO A 35 -8.49 -2.43 -22.70
CA PRO A 35 -8.05 -3.27 -23.78
C PRO A 35 -6.58 -2.97 -24.05
N SER A 36 -5.67 -3.81 -23.59
CA SER A 36 -4.29 -3.82 -24.04
C SER A 36 -4.04 -5.01 -24.96
N THR A 37 -4.56 -4.92 -26.16
CA THR A 37 -4.05 -5.72 -27.28
C THR A 37 -3.06 -4.86 -28.06
N TRP A 38 -1.78 -5.04 -27.80
CA TRP A 38 -0.74 -4.65 -28.72
C TRP A 38 -0.40 -5.87 -29.56
N ASP A 39 -1.10 -5.99 -30.72
CA ASP A 39 -0.69 -6.87 -31.77
C ASP A 39 0.55 -6.29 -32.46
N LEU A 40 1.71 -6.81 -32.08
CA LEU A 40 2.91 -6.69 -32.89
C LEU A 40 3.02 -7.91 -33.79
N SER A 41 2.41 -7.80 -34.98
CA SER A 41 2.68 -8.69 -36.11
C SER A 41 4.12 -8.51 -36.55
N PHE A 42 5.01 -9.41 -36.17
CA PHE A 42 6.32 -9.55 -36.77
C PHE A 42 6.26 -10.50 -37.92
N SER A 43 6.34 -9.95 -39.14
CA SER A 43 6.49 -10.67 -40.39
C SER A 43 7.75 -11.51 -40.40
N SER A 44 7.57 -12.78 -40.73
CA SER A 44 8.54 -13.83 -40.92
C SER A 44 9.65 -13.47 -41.92
N LEU A 45 10.91 -13.49 -41.49
CA LEU A 45 12.05 -13.75 -42.35
C LEU A 45 12.52 -15.17 -42.11
N GLN A 46 12.22 -16.04 -43.04
CA GLN A 46 12.79 -17.38 -43.12
C GLN A 46 14.27 -17.29 -43.49
N LEU A 47 15.15 -17.78 -42.64
CA LEU A 47 16.46 -18.28 -43.06
C LEU A 47 16.75 -19.53 -42.22
N GLY A 48 16.95 -20.61 -42.95
CA GLY A 48 17.07 -21.95 -42.42
C GLY A 48 18.36 -22.19 -41.63
N SER A 49 18.23 -22.89 -40.53
CA SER A 49 19.15 -23.90 -40.06
C SER A 49 18.44 -24.74 -39.00
N SER A 50 18.08 -25.92 -39.37
CA SER A 50 17.53 -27.00 -38.57
C SER A 50 18.54 -27.44 -37.52
N TYR A 51 18.10 -27.71 -36.31
CA TYR A 51 18.67 -28.42 -35.14
C TYR A 51 18.95 -27.64 -33.85
N ARG A 52 18.83 -26.31 -33.77
CA ARG A 52 19.05 -25.60 -32.47
C ARG A 52 17.80 -24.97 -31.86
N THR A 53 16.66 -24.94 -32.57
CA THR A 53 15.46 -24.21 -32.16
C THR A 53 14.54 -24.99 -31.22
N HIS A 54 14.60 -26.33 -31.22
CA HIS A 54 13.70 -27.14 -30.38
C HIS A 54 14.00 -27.10 -28.87
N TYR A 55 15.25 -26.82 -28.49
CA TYR A 55 15.59 -26.74 -27.06
C TYR A 55 15.22 -25.40 -26.43
N PHE A 56 15.32 -24.31 -27.21
CA PHE A 56 15.00 -22.97 -26.71
C PHE A 56 13.50 -22.75 -26.52
N TRP A 57 12.69 -23.30 -27.40
CA TRP A 57 11.22 -23.21 -27.30
C TRP A 57 10.67 -24.04 -26.11
N ARG A 58 11.23 -25.18 -25.82
CA ARG A 58 10.83 -25.99 -24.63
C ARG A 58 11.16 -25.30 -23.32
N VAL A 59 12.28 -24.60 -23.23
CA VAL A 59 12.65 -23.85 -22.02
C VAL A 59 11.77 -22.60 -21.87
N GLY A 60 11.48 -21.89 -22.94
CA GLY A 60 10.60 -20.73 -22.89
C GLY A 60 9.15 -21.06 -22.50
N ILE A 61 8.55 -22.10 -23.07
CA ILE A 61 7.20 -22.56 -22.72
C ILE A 61 7.16 -23.08 -21.28
N ARG A 62 8.20 -23.76 -20.80
CA ARG A 62 8.26 -24.25 -19.42
C ARG A 62 8.37 -23.09 -18.41
N MET A 63 9.18 -22.06 -18.69
CA MET A 63 9.23 -20.86 -17.86
C MET A 63 7.91 -20.07 -17.83
N GLN A 64 7.16 -20.05 -18.92
CA GLN A 64 5.89 -19.35 -19.01
C GLN A 64 4.79 -20.09 -18.23
N VAL A 65 4.73 -21.41 -18.32
CA VAL A 65 3.78 -22.24 -17.55
C VAL A 65 4.09 -22.18 -16.05
N ASP A 66 5.36 -22.27 -15.66
CA ASP A 66 5.77 -22.18 -14.25
C ASP A 66 5.45 -20.80 -13.65
N ASN A 67 5.46 -19.73 -14.46
CA ASN A 67 5.14 -18.38 -14.02
C ASN A 67 3.63 -18.17 -13.84
N GLU A 68 2.81 -18.67 -14.78
CA GLU A 68 1.35 -18.60 -14.68
C GLU A 68 0.81 -19.40 -13.48
N ASP A 69 1.35 -20.58 -13.21
CA ASP A 69 0.98 -21.39 -12.05
C ASP A 69 1.40 -20.71 -10.72
N TYR A 70 2.54 -20.02 -10.71
CA TYR A 70 3.00 -19.26 -9.55
C TYR A 70 2.11 -18.05 -9.27
N GLU A 71 1.73 -17.28 -10.29
CA GLU A 71 0.80 -16.15 -10.15
C GLU A 71 -0.58 -16.59 -9.68
N LEU A 72 -1.13 -17.68 -10.26
CA LEU A 72 -2.40 -18.26 -9.82
C LEU A 72 -2.36 -18.71 -8.36
N LYS A 73 -1.24 -19.27 -7.92
CA LYS A 73 -1.04 -19.66 -6.53
C LYS A 73 -1.05 -18.44 -5.61
N GLN A 74 -0.31 -17.38 -5.96
CA GLN A 74 -0.29 -16.14 -5.17
C GLN A 74 -1.69 -15.53 -5.05
N VAL A 75 -2.46 -15.47 -6.14
CA VAL A 75 -3.83 -14.95 -6.13
C VAL A 75 -4.74 -15.78 -5.23
N LYS A 76 -4.63 -17.10 -5.27
CA LYS A 76 -5.39 -18.02 -4.39
C LYS A 76 -5.01 -17.83 -2.92
N ASP A 77 -3.71 -17.72 -2.62
CA ASP A 77 -3.22 -17.53 -1.26
C ASP A 77 -3.67 -16.18 -0.68
N MET A 78 -3.64 -15.11 -1.48
CA MET A 78 -4.16 -13.81 -1.10
C MET A 78 -5.68 -13.82 -0.90
N ALA A 79 -6.43 -14.53 -1.75
CA ALA A 79 -7.88 -14.67 -1.59
C ALA A 79 -8.22 -15.46 -0.30
N ALA A 80 -7.47 -16.52 -0.01
CA ALA A 80 -7.61 -17.27 1.24
C ALA A 80 -7.27 -16.42 2.47
N ALA A 81 -6.19 -15.63 2.42
CA ALA A 81 -5.83 -14.69 3.48
C ALA A 81 -6.94 -13.67 3.74
N ARG A 82 -7.49 -13.05 2.68
CA ARG A 82 -8.62 -12.11 2.80
C ARG A 82 -9.82 -12.72 3.50
N LYS A 83 -10.21 -13.95 3.15
CA LYS A 83 -11.31 -14.65 3.82
C LYS A 83 -11.06 -14.86 5.32
N ARG A 84 -9.80 -15.21 5.71
CA ARG A 84 -9.44 -15.33 7.13
C ARG A 84 -9.54 -13.99 7.86
N TRP A 85 -9.06 -12.91 7.25
CA TRP A 85 -9.11 -11.56 7.82
C TRP A 85 -10.55 -11.04 7.95
N GLU A 86 -11.40 -11.28 6.94
CA GLU A 86 -12.83 -10.97 7.01
C GLU A 86 -13.52 -11.74 8.12
N ALA A 87 -13.13 -13.00 8.35
CA ALA A 87 -13.65 -13.79 9.45
C ALA A 87 -13.21 -13.23 10.83
N LEU A 88 -11.95 -12.81 10.97
CA LEU A 88 -11.46 -12.19 12.21
C LEU A 88 -12.24 -10.91 12.57
N VAL A 89 -12.56 -10.10 11.57
CA VAL A 89 -13.35 -8.87 11.76
C VAL A 89 -14.83 -9.21 12.04
N ARG A 90 -15.43 -10.11 11.25
CA ARG A 90 -16.83 -10.51 11.41
C ARG A 90 -17.10 -11.18 12.76
N ASP A 91 -16.18 -12.00 13.24
CA ASP A 91 -16.27 -12.71 14.51
C ASP A 91 -15.85 -11.83 15.71
N GLU A 92 -15.68 -10.52 15.49
CA GLU A 92 -15.29 -9.51 16.48
C GLU A 92 -13.97 -9.80 17.24
N LYS A 93 -13.12 -10.68 16.71
CA LYS A 93 -11.80 -10.99 17.26
C LYS A 93 -10.83 -9.83 17.09
N VAL A 94 -11.05 -9.03 16.04
CA VAL A 94 -10.34 -7.78 15.75
C VAL A 94 -11.40 -6.69 15.57
N LYS A 95 -11.36 -5.68 16.42
CA LYS A 95 -12.28 -4.55 16.37
C LYS A 95 -11.85 -3.55 15.31
N VAL A 96 -12.79 -3.04 14.53
CA VAL A 96 -12.52 -2.07 13.47
C VAL A 96 -12.65 -0.66 14.03
N LEU A 97 -11.67 0.18 13.72
CA LEU A 97 -11.69 1.61 14.00
C LEU A 97 -11.46 2.40 12.70
N THR A 98 -12.17 3.48 12.52
CA THR A 98 -11.80 4.51 11.56
C THR A 98 -10.56 5.27 12.05
N PRO A 99 -9.80 5.97 11.18
CA PRO A 99 -8.65 6.78 11.62
C PRO A 99 -9.02 7.78 12.72
N ARG A 100 -10.19 8.42 12.60
CA ARG A 100 -10.71 9.37 13.60
C ARG A 100 -10.99 8.71 14.94
N GLU A 101 -11.67 7.57 14.95
CA GLU A 101 -11.92 6.80 16.17
C GLU A 101 -10.62 6.32 16.81
N ALA A 102 -9.64 5.90 16.01
CA ALA A 102 -8.32 5.54 16.48
C ALA A 102 -7.64 6.73 17.19
N GLY A 103 -7.71 7.95 16.60
CA GLY A 103 -7.20 9.17 17.20
C GLY A 103 -7.85 9.49 18.56
N TYR A 104 -9.18 9.45 18.63
CA TYR A 104 -9.90 9.64 19.90
C TYR A 104 -9.53 8.57 20.94
N THR A 105 -9.39 7.32 20.50
CA THR A 105 -9.08 6.21 21.38
C THR A 105 -7.67 6.32 21.97
N ILE A 106 -6.70 6.79 21.18
CA ILE A 106 -5.34 7.06 21.63
C ILE A 106 -5.33 8.20 22.66
N GLN A 107 -6.04 9.28 22.36
CA GLN A 107 -6.04 10.48 23.23
C GLN A 107 -6.82 10.28 24.53
N LEU A 108 -7.99 9.63 24.47
CA LEU A 108 -8.90 9.52 25.62
C LEU A 108 -8.69 8.25 26.45
N SER A 109 -8.30 7.14 25.81
CA SER A 109 -8.18 5.83 26.46
C SER A 109 -6.75 5.36 26.64
N ASN A 110 -5.77 6.17 26.25
CA ASN A 110 -4.33 5.87 26.32
C ASN A 110 -3.94 4.51 25.70
N LYS A 111 -4.70 4.08 24.64
CA LYS A 111 -4.37 2.86 23.92
C LYS A 111 -3.15 3.07 23.05
N THR A 112 -2.36 2.04 22.89
CA THR A 112 -1.11 2.13 22.16
C THR A 112 -1.32 1.85 20.67
N LEU A 113 -0.85 2.77 19.81
CA LEU A 113 -0.78 2.53 18.38
C LEU A 113 0.50 1.77 18.04
N LEU A 114 0.35 0.60 17.43
CA LEU A 114 1.41 -0.21 16.86
C LEU A 114 1.48 0.04 15.35
N ASP A 115 2.52 0.74 14.91
CA ASP A 115 2.81 1.00 13.50
C ASP A 115 3.63 -0.16 12.93
N VAL A 116 3.05 -0.91 11.97
CA VAL A 116 3.68 -2.09 11.36
C VAL A 116 4.24 -1.83 9.96
N ARG A 117 4.40 -0.55 9.58
CA ARG A 117 4.93 -0.15 8.27
C ARG A 117 6.43 -0.41 8.15
N PRO A 118 6.95 -0.51 6.91
CA PRO A 118 8.38 -0.52 6.65
C PRO A 118 9.06 0.76 7.15
N SER A 119 10.35 0.66 7.43
CA SER A 119 11.18 1.77 7.88
C SER A 119 11.11 3.00 6.96
N THR A 120 11.06 2.78 5.64
CA THR A 120 11.00 3.85 4.63
C THR A 120 9.71 4.67 4.68
N GLU A 121 8.56 4.03 4.96
CA GLU A 121 7.29 4.73 5.14
C GLU A 121 7.26 5.45 6.48
N ARG A 122 7.77 4.80 7.54
CA ARG A 122 7.84 5.37 8.89
C ARG A 122 8.70 6.63 8.95
N GLN A 123 9.85 6.66 8.27
CA GLN A 123 10.74 7.82 8.25
C GLN A 123 10.13 9.07 7.63
N ARG A 124 9.12 8.92 6.77
CA ARG A 124 8.45 10.03 6.10
C ARG A 124 7.40 10.71 6.96
N ALA A 125 6.61 9.93 7.69
CA ALA A 125 5.59 10.43 8.61
C ALA A 125 5.17 9.35 9.60
N TRP A 126 4.87 9.74 10.84
CA TRP A 126 4.39 8.81 11.87
C TRP A 126 3.40 9.48 12.81
N VAL A 127 2.64 8.65 13.50
CA VAL A 127 1.72 9.12 14.54
C VAL A 127 2.51 9.32 15.83
N LYS A 128 2.35 10.49 16.46
CA LYS A 128 3.01 10.84 17.72
C LYS A 128 2.68 9.82 18.80
N GLY A 129 3.71 9.37 19.53
CA GLY A 129 3.55 8.39 20.60
C GLY A 129 3.29 6.95 20.11
N SER A 130 3.28 6.68 18.79
CA SER A 130 3.15 5.32 18.28
C SER A 130 4.43 4.51 18.49
N THR A 131 4.25 3.23 18.80
CA THR A 131 5.36 2.26 18.82
C THR A 131 5.49 1.65 17.43
N TRP A 132 6.72 1.60 16.93
CA TRP A 132 7.02 1.03 15.63
C TRP A 132 7.68 -0.35 15.75
N ILE A 133 7.08 -1.35 15.10
CA ILE A 133 7.63 -2.68 14.90
C ILE A 133 7.14 -3.14 13.52
N SER A 134 8.01 -3.16 12.53
CA SER A 134 7.65 -3.53 11.15
C SER A 134 7.36 -5.03 11.04
N ILE A 135 6.30 -5.37 10.32
CA ILE A 135 6.01 -6.76 9.93
C ILE A 135 6.78 -7.16 8.66
N PHE A 136 6.98 -6.18 7.78
CA PHE A 136 7.83 -6.29 6.59
C PHE A 136 8.77 -5.10 6.58
N ASP A 137 10.03 -5.32 6.27
CA ASP A 137 10.98 -4.24 6.08
C ASP A 137 11.78 -4.43 4.80
N VAL A 138 12.52 -3.40 4.42
CA VAL A 138 13.32 -3.42 3.19
C VAL A 138 14.37 -4.52 3.27
N ASP A 139 14.38 -5.39 2.28
CA ASP A 139 15.38 -6.44 2.18
C ASP A 139 16.72 -5.86 1.74
N ASN A 140 17.66 -5.74 2.67
CA ASN A 140 19.00 -5.22 2.43
C ASN A 140 20.03 -6.32 2.15
N SER A 141 19.60 -7.59 2.07
CA SER A 141 20.51 -8.69 1.74
C SER A 141 21.04 -8.57 0.31
N LEU A 142 22.27 -9.05 0.12
CA LEU A 142 22.99 -9.02 -1.17
C LEU A 142 23.10 -10.41 -1.78
N ASP A 143 22.29 -11.37 -1.31
CA ASP A 143 22.28 -12.70 -1.90
C ASP A 143 21.71 -12.69 -3.33
N PRO A 144 22.13 -13.63 -4.19
CA PRO A 144 21.71 -13.66 -5.60
C PRO A 144 20.19 -13.71 -5.79
N GLY A 145 19.46 -14.35 -4.89
CA GLY A 145 17.99 -14.43 -4.91
C GLY A 145 17.33 -13.08 -4.66
N THR A 146 17.81 -12.33 -3.67
CA THR A 146 17.32 -10.98 -3.37
C THR A 146 17.68 -10.01 -4.49
N LEU A 147 18.89 -10.13 -5.06
CA LEU A 147 19.31 -9.27 -6.17
C LEU A 147 18.43 -9.49 -7.40
N SER A 148 18.11 -10.75 -7.72
CA SER A 148 17.17 -11.08 -8.80
C SER A 148 15.79 -10.50 -8.55
N ARG A 149 15.23 -10.61 -7.32
CA ARG A 149 13.94 -10.00 -6.95
C ARG A 149 13.96 -8.48 -7.07
N LYS A 150 15.02 -7.81 -6.60
CA LYS A 150 15.20 -6.36 -6.73
C LYS A 150 15.21 -5.94 -8.20
N PHE A 151 15.96 -6.66 -9.03
CA PHE A 151 16.02 -6.40 -10.46
C PHE A 151 14.66 -6.59 -11.12
N THR A 152 13.96 -7.69 -10.82
CA THR A 152 12.61 -7.94 -11.34
C THR A 152 11.65 -6.84 -10.89
N THR A 153 11.64 -6.47 -9.61
CA THR A 153 10.80 -5.38 -9.09
C THR A 153 11.09 -4.06 -9.82
N PHE A 154 12.37 -3.75 -10.05
CA PHE A 154 12.78 -2.56 -10.80
C PHE A 154 12.24 -2.58 -12.23
N VAL A 155 12.45 -3.66 -12.98
CA VAL A 155 11.99 -3.81 -14.38
C VAL A 155 10.47 -3.79 -14.49
N MET A 156 9.77 -4.38 -13.51
CA MET A 156 8.29 -4.39 -13.45
C MET A 156 7.68 -3.04 -13.03
N GLY A 157 8.44 -1.97 -13.06
CA GLY A 157 7.96 -0.61 -12.78
C GLY A 157 8.17 -0.14 -11.34
N GLY A 158 8.96 -0.85 -10.54
CA GLY A 158 9.32 -0.44 -9.19
C GLY A 158 10.01 0.92 -9.13
N TRP A 159 10.84 1.24 -10.13
CA TRP A 159 11.46 2.55 -10.28
C TRP A 159 10.44 3.69 -10.47
N TRP A 160 9.31 3.37 -11.12
CA TRP A 160 8.22 4.33 -11.33
C TRP A 160 7.36 4.52 -10.08
N SER A 161 6.93 3.41 -9.48
CA SER A 161 6.02 3.41 -8.32
C SER A 161 6.72 3.55 -6.97
N GLY A 162 8.06 3.44 -6.93
CA GLY A 162 8.83 3.39 -5.69
C GLY A 162 8.62 2.11 -4.90
N ALA A 163 8.10 1.05 -5.54
CA ALA A 163 7.92 -0.23 -4.88
C ALA A 163 9.27 -0.84 -4.50
N LEU A 164 9.45 -1.11 -3.22
CA LEU A 164 10.66 -1.73 -2.68
C LEU A 164 10.44 -3.23 -2.47
N THR A 165 11.53 -3.99 -2.61
CA THR A 165 11.52 -5.40 -2.22
C THR A 165 11.49 -5.49 -0.70
N LEU A 166 10.40 -6.04 -0.15
CA LEU A 166 10.20 -6.20 1.27
C LEU A 166 10.45 -7.66 1.67
N SER A 167 11.05 -7.88 2.82
CA SER A 167 11.17 -9.18 3.49
C SER A 167 10.31 -9.22 4.75
N TYR A 168 9.79 -10.41 5.07
CA TYR A 168 9.03 -10.64 6.29
C TYR A 168 9.99 -10.70 7.50
N ASP A 169 9.66 -9.98 8.57
CA ASP A 169 10.41 -10.05 9.83
C ASP A 169 9.91 -11.23 10.67
N SER A 170 10.66 -12.32 10.69
CA SER A 170 10.37 -13.51 11.49
C SER A 170 10.36 -13.26 13.01
N GLN A 171 10.99 -12.18 13.46
CA GLN A 171 11.06 -11.78 14.87
C GLN A 171 9.92 -10.84 15.27
N PHE A 172 8.99 -10.49 14.36
CA PHE A 172 7.91 -9.55 14.61
C PHE A 172 7.15 -9.86 15.90
N ILE A 173 6.67 -11.10 16.05
CA ILE A 173 5.91 -11.52 17.25
C ILE A 173 6.74 -11.41 18.52
N SER A 174 8.00 -11.87 18.50
CA SER A 174 8.91 -11.79 19.65
C SER A 174 9.15 -10.34 20.09
N LYS A 175 9.36 -9.43 19.13
CA LYS A 175 9.54 -7.99 19.41
C LYS A 175 8.29 -7.34 20.00
N VAL A 176 7.09 -7.78 19.55
CA VAL A 176 5.83 -7.29 20.13
C VAL A 176 5.64 -7.83 21.56
N GLN A 177 5.90 -9.14 21.78
CA GLN A 177 5.77 -9.76 23.10
C GLN A 177 6.74 -9.19 24.15
N GLU A 178 7.92 -8.76 23.72
CA GLU A 178 8.90 -8.09 24.59
C GLU A 178 8.40 -6.74 25.11
N LYS A 179 7.63 -6.01 24.25
CA LYS A 179 7.17 -4.65 24.59
C LYS A 179 5.77 -4.61 25.19
N PHE A 180 4.91 -5.54 24.82
CA PHE A 180 3.49 -5.50 25.18
C PHE A 180 3.01 -6.82 25.75
N PRO A 181 2.44 -6.82 26.95
CA PRO A 181 1.65 -7.93 27.49
C PRO A 181 0.49 -8.30 26.57
N LYS A 182 0.02 -9.55 26.64
CA LYS A 182 -1.04 -10.07 25.74
C LYS A 182 -2.43 -9.47 25.96
N ASP A 183 -2.67 -8.89 27.10
CA ASP A 183 -3.88 -8.17 27.51
C ASP A 183 -3.90 -6.69 27.13
N THR A 184 -2.78 -6.19 26.57
CA THR A 184 -2.67 -4.79 26.15
C THR A 184 -3.62 -4.49 24.99
N ASP A 185 -4.28 -3.34 25.07
CA ASP A 185 -5.11 -2.79 23.98
C ASP A 185 -4.20 -2.23 22.87
N LEU A 186 -4.07 -2.97 21.76
CA LEU A 186 -3.22 -2.60 20.64
C LEU A 186 -4.03 -2.14 19.44
N ILE A 187 -3.83 -0.90 19.00
CA ILE A 187 -4.34 -0.37 17.75
C ILE A 187 -3.27 -0.62 16.68
N VAL A 188 -3.53 -1.52 15.74
CA VAL A 188 -2.56 -1.91 14.71
C VAL A 188 -2.84 -1.14 13.42
N ALA A 189 -1.84 -0.40 12.93
CA ALA A 189 -1.96 0.42 11.74
C ALA A 189 -0.82 0.19 10.75
N CYS A 190 -1.15 0.25 9.46
CA CYS A 190 -0.19 0.35 8.37
C CYS A 190 -0.67 1.38 7.35
N GLN A 191 0.01 1.56 6.21
CA GLN A 191 -0.36 2.59 5.25
C GLN A 191 -1.78 2.42 4.67
N LYS A 192 -2.14 1.21 4.19
CA LYS A 192 -3.41 0.92 3.49
C LYS A 192 -4.34 -0.08 4.19
N GLY A 193 -3.98 -0.55 5.37
CA GLY A 193 -4.80 -1.48 6.18
C GLY A 193 -4.52 -2.96 5.98
N LEU A 194 -3.97 -3.43 4.85
CA LEU A 194 -3.79 -4.87 4.59
C LEU A 194 -2.68 -5.50 5.42
N ARG A 195 -1.53 -4.84 5.55
CA ARG A 195 -0.40 -5.33 6.37
C ARG A 195 -0.76 -5.37 7.86
N SER A 196 -1.55 -4.42 8.31
CA SER A 196 -2.03 -4.40 9.70
C SER A 196 -3.06 -5.50 9.98
N LEU A 197 -3.90 -5.90 9.01
CA LEU A 197 -4.76 -7.09 9.16
C LEU A 197 -3.94 -8.38 9.26
N ALA A 198 -2.90 -8.53 8.44
CA ALA A 198 -1.98 -9.66 8.55
C ALA A 198 -1.28 -9.68 9.92
N ALA A 199 -0.86 -8.50 10.41
CA ALA A 199 -0.28 -8.38 11.75
C ALA A 199 -1.30 -8.76 12.85
N CYS A 200 -2.56 -8.33 12.73
CA CYS A 200 -3.63 -8.72 13.66
C CYS A 200 -3.85 -10.24 13.66
N GLU A 201 -3.83 -10.90 12.49
CA GLU A 201 -3.93 -12.38 12.42
C GLU A 201 -2.81 -13.05 13.20
N LEU A 202 -1.56 -12.60 13.01
CA LEU A 202 -0.41 -13.15 13.71
C LEU A 202 -0.48 -12.90 15.23
N LEU A 203 -0.86 -11.70 15.63
CA LEU A 203 -0.99 -11.33 17.05
C LEU A 203 -2.12 -12.09 17.72
N TYR A 204 -3.26 -12.25 17.05
CA TYR A 204 -4.38 -13.06 17.56
C TYR A 204 -3.94 -14.52 17.76
N ASN A 205 -3.25 -15.11 16.78
CA ASN A 205 -2.71 -16.46 16.89
C ASN A 205 -1.63 -16.60 17.99
N ALA A 206 -0.94 -15.51 18.34
CA ALA A 206 0.01 -15.45 19.46
C ALA A 206 -0.67 -15.23 20.82
N GLY A 207 -2.02 -15.09 20.86
CA GLY A 207 -2.83 -14.99 22.06
C GLY A 207 -3.13 -13.58 22.54
N TYR A 208 -3.01 -12.56 21.69
CA TYR A 208 -3.51 -11.22 21.99
C TYR A 208 -5.04 -11.17 21.80
N THR A 209 -5.77 -10.58 22.74
CA THR A 209 -7.24 -10.55 22.74
C THR A 209 -7.83 -9.19 22.41
N ASN A 210 -7.11 -8.11 22.71
CA ASN A 210 -7.58 -6.74 22.57
C ASN A 210 -6.93 -6.06 21.35
N LEU A 211 -7.31 -6.51 20.16
CA LEU A 211 -6.78 -5.99 18.89
C LEU A 211 -7.77 -5.06 18.21
N PHE A 212 -7.26 -3.92 17.77
CA PHE A 212 -8.00 -2.93 17.01
C PHE A 212 -7.29 -2.68 15.69
N TRP A 213 -8.04 -2.70 14.61
CA TRP A 213 -7.52 -2.47 13.26
C TRP A 213 -8.00 -1.15 12.70
N VAL A 214 -7.08 -0.33 12.18
CA VAL A 214 -7.42 0.93 11.52
C VAL A 214 -7.84 0.65 10.07
N GLN A 215 -9.13 0.80 9.79
CA GLN A 215 -9.70 0.59 8.46
C GLN A 215 -9.20 1.64 7.47
N GLY A 216 -8.74 1.19 6.31
CA GLY A 216 -8.12 2.07 5.31
C GLY A 216 -6.69 2.48 5.63
N GLY A 217 -6.20 2.18 6.85
CA GLY A 217 -4.85 2.49 7.30
C GLY A 217 -4.62 3.98 7.53
N LEU A 218 -3.34 4.35 7.66
CA LEU A 218 -2.94 5.73 7.91
C LEU A 218 -3.09 6.65 6.69
N GLU A 219 -3.21 6.09 5.49
CA GLU A 219 -3.47 6.86 4.26
C GLU A 219 -4.87 7.50 4.26
N ALA A 220 -5.84 6.84 4.91
CA ALA A 220 -7.20 7.32 5.03
C ALA A 220 -7.39 8.38 6.13
N ALA A 221 -6.36 8.62 6.97
CA ALA A 221 -6.41 9.62 8.03
C ALA A 221 -6.36 11.04 7.45
N GLU A 222 -7.22 11.90 7.96
CA GLU A 222 -7.13 13.34 7.76
C GLU A 222 -6.17 13.97 8.76
N GLU A 223 -5.73 15.20 8.50
CA GLU A 223 -4.72 15.87 9.35
C GLU A 223 -5.21 16.11 10.78
N GLU A 224 -6.54 16.19 10.96
CA GLU A 224 -7.17 16.41 12.25
C GLU A 224 -7.39 15.11 13.06
N ASP A 225 -7.34 13.96 12.40
CA ASP A 225 -7.70 12.68 13.03
C ASP A 225 -6.60 12.17 13.97
N LEU A 226 -5.34 12.40 13.62
CA LEU A 226 -4.18 11.86 14.34
C LEU A 226 -3.12 12.96 14.52
N ALA A 227 -2.47 12.98 15.68
CA ALA A 227 -1.29 13.82 15.89
C ALA A 227 -0.11 13.26 15.07
N ILE A 228 0.31 13.99 14.05
CA ILE A 228 1.29 13.54 13.05
C ILE A 228 2.64 14.22 13.32
N GLU A 229 3.72 13.46 13.15
CA GLU A 229 5.10 13.93 13.14
C GLU A 229 5.79 13.43 11.86
N GLY A 230 6.76 14.20 11.36
CA GLY A 230 7.52 13.85 10.16
C GLY A 230 7.49 14.94 9.09
N PRO A 231 8.32 14.79 8.03
CA PRO A 231 8.46 15.79 6.98
C PRO A 231 7.29 15.84 5.98
N GLN A 232 6.41 14.82 5.98
CA GLN A 232 5.32 14.69 5.01
C GLN A 232 4.01 14.32 5.70
N PRO A 233 2.83 14.61 5.10
CA PRO A 233 1.56 14.07 5.55
C PRO A 233 1.52 12.53 5.46
N LEU A 234 0.80 11.86 6.39
CA LEU A 234 0.66 10.40 6.44
C LEU A 234 0.18 9.79 5.11
N LYS A 235 -0.71 10.46 4.41
CA LYS A 235 -1.24 10.01 3.11
C LYS A 235 -0.19 9.85 2.02
N PHE A 236 0.94 10.56 2.12
CA PHE A 236 2.02 10.50 1.14
C PHE A 236 3.18 9.59 1.56
N ALA A 237 3.18 9.10 2.79
CA ALA A 237 4.28 8.29 3.32
C ALA A 237 4.53 6.98 2.55
N GLY A 238 3.48 6.41 1.94
CA GLY A 238 3.55 5.18 1.14
C GLY A 238 3.78 5.38 -0.36
N ILE A 239 3.99 6.63 -0.81
CA ILE A 239 4.26 6.96 -2.21
C ILE A 239 5.77 6.98 -2.42
N GLY A 240 6.24 6.70 -3.64
CA GLY A 240 7.67 6.72 -3.96
C GLY A 240 7.94 6.71 -5.45
N GLY A 241 9.24 6.69 -5.81
CA GLY A 241 9.69 6.58 -7.18
C GLY A 241 9.54 7.83 -8.03
N MET A 242 9.72 7.66 -9.35
CA MET A 242 9.59 8.76 -10.30
C MET A 242 8.18 9.36 -10.35
N SER A 243 7.15 8.57 -10.08
CA SER A 243 5.76 9.04 -10.04
C SER A 243 5.50 10.05 -8.92
N GLU A 244 6.17 9.89 -7.77
CA GLU A 244 6.15 10.87 -6.68
C GLU A 244 6.83 12.18 -7.09
N PHE A 245 8.04 12.07 -7.67
CA PHE A 245 8.80 13.23 -8.13
C PHE A 245 8.04 14.06 -9.15
N LEU A 246 7.34 13.40 -10.08
CA LEU A 246 6.53 14.06 -11.10
C LEU A 246 5.19 14.58 -10.59
N GLY A 247 4.77 14.21 -9.38
CA GLY A 247 3.43 14.54 -8.86
C GLY A 247 2.31 13.76 -9.56
N TRP A 248 2.60 12.59 -10.11
CA TRP A 248 1.66 11.80 -10.92
C TRP A 248 0.81 10.81 -10.14
N THR A 249 0.99 10.75 -8.82
CA THR A 249 0.20 9.86 -7.98
C THR A 249 -1.22 10.38 -7.77
N ASP A 250 -2.18 9.47 -7.61
CA ASP A 250 -3.59 9.85 -7.44
C ASP A 250 -3.78 10.73 -6.19
N GLN A 251 -3.08 10.44 -5.10
CA GLN A 251 -3.13 11.22 -3.88
C GLN A 251 -2.63 12.66 -4.09
N GLN A 252 -1.53 12.83 -4.82
CA GLN A 252 -0.99 14.13 -5.17
C GLN A 252 -1.94 14.89 -6.09
N ARG A 253 -2.57 14.20 -7.06
CA ARG A 253 -3.56 14.80 -7.97
C ARG A 253 -4.81 15.28 -7.22
N VAL A 254 -5.31 14.49 -6.25
CA VAL A 254 -6.45 14.88 -5.40
C VAL A 254 -6.07 16.06 -4.51
N ALA A 255 -4.89 16.06 -3.90
CA ALA A 255 -4.40 17.19 -3.12
C ALA A 255 -4.26 18.44 -3.98
N ALA A 256 -3.68 18.30 -5.16
CA ALA A 256 -3.53 19.36 -6.15
C ALA A 256 -4.85 19.98 -6.63
N ALA A 257 -5.88 19.17 -6.76
CA ALA A 257 -7.20 19.68 -7.14
C ALA A 257 -7.78 20.63 -6.07
N LYS A 258 -7.35 20.47 -4.81
CA LYS A 258 -7.72 21.35 -3.69
C LYS A 258 -6.90 22.66 -3.67
N GLU A 259 -5.63 22.62 -4.12
CA GLU A 259 -4.69 23.76 -4.07
C GLU A 259 -4.84 24.75 -5.24
N GLY A 260 -5.55 24.38 -6.31
CA GLY A 260 -5.90 25.28 -7.40
C GLY A 260 -4.80 25.51 -8.45
N TRP A 261 -4.66 26.73 -8.98
CA TRP A 261 -3.94 27.03 -10.22
C TRP A 261 -2.41 26.91 -10.11
N GLY A 262 -1.84 27.24 -8.96
CA GLY A 262 -0.38 27.21 -8.74
C GLY A 262 0.24 25.82 -8.90
N TYR A 263 -0.45 24.79 -8.45
CA TYR A 263 0.02 23.40 -8.63
C TYR A 263 0.05 22.98 -10.10
N ARG A 264 -0.95 23.39 -10.91
CA ARG A 264 -0.99 23.09 -12.36
C ARG A 264 0.23 23.64 -13.08
N LEU A 265 0.66 24.85 -12.74
CA LEU A 265 1.88 25.47 -13.29
C LEU A 265 3.14 24.67 -12.90
N LEU A 266 3.28 24.30 -11.62
CA LEU A 266 4.41 23.55 -11.13
C LEU A 266 4.49 22.16 -11.79
N PHE A 267 3.35 21.50 -11.95
CA PHE A 267 3.24 20.22 -12.64
C PHE A 267 3.66 20.32 -14.11
N SER A 268 3.15 21.33 -14.82
CA SER A 268 3.50 21.59 -16.22
C SER A 268 5.00 21.88 -16.39
N ALA A 269 5.58 22.65 -15.49
CA ALA A 269 7.02 22.97 -15.50
C ALA A 269 7.89 21.69 -15.29
N ARG A 270 7.48 20.80 -14.37
CA ARG A 270 8.16 19.52 -14.16
C ARG A 270 8.08 18.63 -15.40
N LEU A 271 6.90 18.56 -16.03
CA LEU A 271 6.71 17.78 -17.25
C LEU A 271 7.60 18.27 -18.39
N ILE A 272 7.64 19.59 -18.62
CA ILE A 272 8.52 20.20 -19.62
C ILE A 272 9.98 19.88 -19.31
N GLY A 273 10.41 19.98 -18.06
CA GLY A 273 11.76 19.63 -17.63
C GLY A 273 12.14 18.20 -17.97
N VAL A 274 11.24 17.24 -17.76
CA VAL A 274 11.45 15.82 -18.10
C VAL A 274 11.62 15.63 -19.61
N PHE A 275 10.78 16.28 -20.43
CA PHE A 275 10.90 16.22 -21.88
C PHE A 275 12.24 16.80 -22.36
N LEU A 276 12.68 17.94 -21.83
CA LEU A 276 13.96 18.53 -22.17
C LEU A 276 15.15 17.63 -21.79
N ILE A 277 15.09 16.96 -20.63
CA ILE A 277 16.12 16.00 -20.22
C ILE A 277 16.12 14.79 -21.15
N ALA A 278 14.95 14.26 -21.51
CA ALA A 278 14.85 13.13 -22.44
C ALA A 278 15.43 13.47 -23.81
N ASP A 279 15.10 14.64 -24.36
CA ASP A 279 15.66 15.13 -25.63
C ASP A 279 17.18 15.30 -25.56
N ALA A 280 17.70 15.88 -24.47
CA ALA A 280 19.13 16.04 -24.27
C ALA A 280 19.86 14.69 -24.20
N LEU A 281 19.25 13.68 -23.56
CA LEU A 281 19.82 12.32 -23.50
C LEU A 281 19.82 11.64 -24.87
N ILE A 282 18.74 11.79 -25.65
CA ILE A 282 18.65 11.24 -27.03
C ILE A 282 19.72 11.88 -27.92
N LEU A 283 19.81 13.20 -27.90
CA LEU A 283 20.82 13.94 -28.70
C LEU A 283 22.24 13.58 -28.26
N GLY A 284 22.49 13.45 -26.97
CA GLY A 284 23.78 13.00 -26.42
C GLY A 284 24.14 11.59 -26.88
N ALA A 285 23.18 10.65 -26.84
CA ALA A 285 23.39 9.28 -27.32
C ALA A 285 23.67 9.21 -28.81
N GLN A 286 22.97 10.03 -29.62
CA GLN A 286 23.23 10.12 -31.07
C GLN A 286 24.63 10.65 -31.36
N ARG A 287 25.07 11.71 -30.67
CA ARG A 287 26.41 12.25 -30.82
C ARG A 287 27.50 11.27 -30.38
N LEU A 288 27.28 10.55 -29.30
CA LEU A 288 28.19 9.52 -28.82
C LEU A 288 28.29 8.36 -29.82
N SER A 289 27.15 7.94 -30.40
CA SER A 289 27.13 6.91 -31.44
C SER A 289 27.90 7.32 -32.69
N SER A 290 27.75 8.56 -33.20
CA SER A 290 28.51 9.07 -34.34
C SER A 290 29.98 9.14 -34.02
N TYR A 291 30.38 9.61 -32.84
CA TYR A 291 31.78 9.66 -32.41
C TYR A 291 32.42 8.26 -32.34
N ILE A 292 31.70 7.26 -31.83
CA ILE A 292 32.19 5.87 -31.82
C ILE A 292 32.34 5.30 -33.24
N GLN A 293 31.44 5.65 -34.16
CA GLN A 293 31.54 5.23 -35.57
C GLN A 293 32.75 5.86 -36.24
N ASP A 294 33.00 7.13 -36.01
CA ASP A 294 34.21 7.83 -36.56
C ASP A 294 35.50 7.20 -36.04
N LEU A 295 35.55 6.84 -34.74
CA LEU A 295 36.72 6.13 -34.16
C LEU A 295 36.95 4.73 -34.74
N ARG A 296 35.87 4.07 -35.23
CA ARG A 296 35.96 2.74 -35.86
C ARG A 296 36.36 2.79 -37.31
N SER A 297 36.21 3.94 -37.97
CA SER A 297 36.52 4.14 -39.40
C SER A 297 37.96 4.58 -39.63
N HIS A 298 38.69 4.92 -38.59
CA HIS A 298 40.13 5.21 -38.55
C HIS A 298 40.90 4.05 -37.92
#